data_60ce51d58415d021f195bf1c0c72d07d
#
_entry.id   60ce51d58415d021f195bf1c0c72d07d
#
_cell.length_a   1.000
_cell.length_b   1.000
_cell.length_c   1.000
_cell.angle_alpha   90.00
_cell.angle_beta   90.00
_cell.angle_gamma   90.00
#
_symmetry.space_group_name_H-M   'P 1'
#
loop_
_entity.id
_entity.type
_entity.pdbx_description
1 polymer ?
#
loop_
_entity_poly.entity_id
_entity_poly.type
_entity_poly.pdbx_seq_one_letter_code
_entity_poly.pdbx_strand_id
1 'polypeptide(L)'
;MKQKYSRITFKILILIPIVFLLFAADQFIFPQKQINDYITEYSKIIVSRRGKFSTTSSKEFLGYKYYTQKGYEFAVSKTYIEENEIIISKSYIFQNISNVKTINKEYSEELMSGLNRACLYIAIGLFATSMISLLLLKFNSTLSENGFQNIVLSNAFLIIIFFYLLLIYN
;
A
#
# COMPACT_ATOMS: atom_id res chain seq x y z
N MET A 1 -11.06 6.65 -32.91
CA MET A 1 -10.84 6.99 -31.47
C MET A 1 -10.28 5.81 -30.66
N LYS A 2 -10.87 4.63 -30.67
CA LYS A 2 -10.51 3.43 -29.90
C LYS A 2 -9.02 3.05 -29.96
N GLN A 3 -8.40 3.00 -31.13
CA GLN A 3 -6.98 2.64 -31.30
C GLN A 3 -6.01 3.61 -30.60
N LYS A 4 -6.31 4.91 -30.60
CA LYS A 4 -5.47 5.92 -29.96
C LYS A 4 -5.50 5.78 -28.43
N TYR A 5 -6.69 5.63 -27.85
CA TYR A 5 -6.84 5.46 -26.39
C TYR A 5 -6.29 4.11 -25.91
N SER A 6 -6.46 3.04 -26.68
CA SER A 6 -5.89 1.74 -26.37
C SER A 6 -4.35 1.78 -26.27
N ARG A 7 -3.67 2.51 -27.17
CA ARG A 7 -2.20 2.67 -27.11
C ARG A 7 -1.74 3.47 -25.88
N ILE A 8 -2.47 4.51 -25.52
CA ILE A 8 -2.16 5.32 -24.32
C ILE A 8 -2.37 4.48 -23.07
N THR A 9 -3.51 3.81 -22.96
CA THR A 9 -3.83 2.92 -21.83
C THR A 9 -2.79 1.82 -21.68
N PHE A 10 -2.36 1.21 -22.79
CA PHE A 10 -1.31 0.19 -22.78
C PHE A 10 0.01 0.72 -22.21
N LYS A 11 0.43 1.93 -22.59
CA LYS A 11 1.65 2.56 -22.06
C LYS A 11 1.54 2.87 -20.56
N ILE A 12 0.38 3.32 -20.11
CA ILE A 12 0.14 3.59 -18.68
C ILE A 12 0.14 2.26 -17.88
N LEU A 13 -0.54 1.24 -18.41
CA LEU A 13 -0.61 -0.07 -17.73
C LEU A 13 0.75 -0.78 -17.63
N ILE A 14 1.67 -0.59 -18.57
CA ILE A 14 3.05 -1.11 -18.46
C ILE A 14 3.81 -0.48 -17.30
N LEU A 15 3.54 0.78 -16.98
CA LEU A 15 4.24 1.48 -15.90
C LEU A 15 3.91 0.86 -14.53
N ILE A 16 2.69 0.37 -14.33
CA ILE A 16 2.23 -0.21 -13.05
C ILE A 16 3.10 -1.40 -12.62
N PRO A 17 3.26 -2.48 -13.40
CA PRO A 17 4.10 -3.59 -13.00
C PRO A 17 5.58 -3.22 -12.86
N ILE A 18 6.09 -2.27 -13.64
CA ILE A 18 7.48 -1.79 -13.51
C ILE A 18 7.68 -1.11 -12.15
N VAL A 19 6.79 -0.17 -11.79
CA VAL A 19 6.85 0.53 -10.51
C VAL A 19 6.69 -0.44 -9.35
N PHE A 20 5.76 -1.41 -9.47
CA PHE A 20 5.57 -2.44 -8.45
C PHE A 20 6.83 -3.30 -8.25
N LEU A 21 7.47 -3.74 -9.33
CA LEU A 21 8.71 -4.54 -9.24
C LEU A 21 9.86 -3.74 -8.63
N LEU A 22 10.00 -2.45 -8.97
CA LEU A 22 10.98 -1.57 -8.36
C LEU A 22 10.72 -1.39 -6.86
N PHE A 23 9.44 -1.20 -6.49
CA PHE A 23 9.05 -1.05 -5.10
C PHE A 23 9.27 -2.34 -4.30
N ALA A 24 8.95 -3.50 -4.87
CA ALA A 24 9.23 -4.79 -4.27
C ALA A 24 10.74 -5.06 -4.14
N ALA A 25 11.52 -4.73 -5.15
CA ALA A 25 12.97 -4.86 -5.09
C ALA A 25 13.58 -3.97 -3.99
N ASP A 26 13.11 -2.73 -3.86
CA ASP A 26 13.54 -1.80 -2.81
C ASP A 26 13.20 -2.31 -1.40
N GLN A 27 12.04 -2.93 -1.25
CA GLN A 27 11.57 -3.45 0.04
C GLN A 27 12.29 -4.73 0.48
N PHE A 28 12.54 -5.68 -0.47
CA PHE A 28 12.94 -7.05 -0.15
C PHE A 28 14.37 -7.42 -0.61
N ILE A 29 14.94 -6.70 -1.58
CA ILE A 29 16.24 -7.06 -2.18
C ILE A 29 17.33 -6.07 -1.79
N PHE A 30 17.02 -4.77 -1.80
CA PHE A 30 18.03 -3.76 -1.51
C PHE A 30 18.35 -3.64 -0.01
N PRO A 31 19.58 -3.21 0.33
CA PRO A 31 19.98 -3.02 1.72
C PRO A 31 19.10 -1.96 2.38
N GLN A 32 18.65 -2.25 3.60
CA GLN A 32 17.82 -1.34 4.37
C GLN A 32 18.70 -0.47 5.29
N LYS A 33 18.33 0.79 5.42
CA LYS A 33 18.98 1.72 6.35
C LYS A 33 18.33 1.61 7.74
N GLN A 34 19.12 1.31 8.74
CA GLN A 34 18.68 1.31 10.14
C GLN A 34 18.88 2.70 10.76
N ILE A 35 17.88 3.16 11.48
CA ILE A 35 17.83 4.48 12.11
C ILE A 35 17.33 4.28 13.55
N ASN A 36 18.14 4.69 14.52
CA ASN A 36 17.70 4.78 15.92
C ASN A 36 16.89 6.05 16.10
N ASP A 37 15.72 5.95 16.69
CA ASP A 37 14.81 7.07 16.91
C ASP A 37 13.99 6.87 18.20
N TYR A 38 13.19 7.88 18.58
CA TYR A 38 12.34 7.88 19.75
C TYR A 38 10.90 8.17 19.37
N ILE A 39 9.94 7.40 19.90
CA ILE A 39 8.52 7.68 19.80
C ILE A 39 8.20 8.91 20.68
N THR A 40 7.63 9.94 20.08
CA THR A 40 7.20 11.16 20.76
C THR A 40 5.72 11.17 21.06
N GLU A 41 4.92 10.67 20.12
CA GLU A 41 3.45 10.69 20.22
C GLU A 41 2.85 9.47 19.52
N TYR A 42 1.61 9.15 19.88
CA TYR A 42 0.81 8.17 19.15
C TYR A 42 -0.65 8.60 19.05
N SER A 43 -1.33 8.12 18.02
CA SER A 43 -2.77 8.27 17.83
C SER A 43 -3.43 6.91 17.55
N LYS A 44 -4.72 6.77 17.90
CA LYS A 44 -5.50 5.56 17.63
C LYS A 44 -6.15 5.66 16.26
N ILE A 45 -5.95 4.64 15.41
CA ILE A 45 -6.63 4.53 14.12
C ILE A 45 -7.99 3.87 14.37
N ILE A 46 -9.06 4.65 14.23
CA ILE A 46 -10.44 4.18 14.44
C ILE A 46 -11.22 4.41 13.15
N VAL A 47 -11.83 3.34 12.63
CA VAL A 47 -12.69 3.40 11.43
C VAL A 47 -14.13 3.20 11.84
N SER A 48 -15.01 4.09 11.38
CA SER A 48 -16.46 3.97 11.58
C SER A 48 -17.05 3.08 10.49
N ARG A 49 -17.55 1.90 10.85
CA ARG A 49 -18.33 1.03 9.96
C ARG A 49 -19.81 1.29 10.11
N ARG A 50 -20.47 1.67 9.02
CA ARG A 50 -21.92 1.76 8.95
C ARG A 50 -22.45 0.50 8.26
N GLY A 51 -23.18 -0.34 8.99
CA GLY A 51 -23.85 -1.50 8.38
C GLY A 51 -24.90 -1.04 7.36
N LYS A 52 -25.06 -1.76 6.24
CA LYS A 52 -26.01 -1.44 5.15
C LYS A 52 -27.48 -1.25 5.63
N PHE A 53 -27.84 -1.82 6.78
CA PHE A 53 -29.18 -1.82 7.35
C PHE A 53 -29.24 -1.34 8.81
N SER A 54 -28.14 -0.78 9.35
CA SER A 54 -28.08 -0.31 10.73
C SER A 54 -27.94 1.21 10.78
N THR A 55 -28.77 1.83 11.59
CA THR A 55 -28.66 3.26 11.96
C THR A 55 -27.49 3.52 12.91
N THR A 56 -26.90 2.46 13.48
CA THR A 56 -25.81 2.55 14.45
C THR A 56 -24.46 2.36 13.75
N SER A 57 -23.58 3.34 13.86
CA SER A 57 -22.19 3.21 13.41
C SER A 57 -21.37 2.50 14.50
N SER A 58 -20.78 1.36 14.16
CA SER A 58 -19.77 0.74 15.03
C SER A 58 -18.40 1.34 14.76
N LYS A 59 -17.68 1.71 15.82
CA LYS A 59 -16.29 2.14 15.74
C LYS A 59 -15.38 0.91 15.89
N GLU A 60 -14.56 0.64 14.88
CA GLU A 60 -13.59 -0.45 14.91
C GLU A 60 -12.19 0.13 15.11
N PHE A 61 -11.50 -0.36 16.12
CA PHE A 61 -10.10 -0.03 16.37
C PHE A 61 -9.21 -0.87 15.47
N LEU A 62 -8.38 -0.24 14.64
CA LEU A 62 -7.47 -0.89 13.71
C LEU A 62 -6.05 -1.01 14.25
N GLY A 63 -5.57 0.02 14.96
CA GLY A 63 -4.21 0.05 15.46
C GLY A 63 -3.78 1.42 15.97
N TYR A 64 -2.47 1.58 16.12
CA TYR A 64 -1.84 2.80 16.56
C TYR A 64 -0.98 3.38 15.45
N LYS A 65 -1.03 4.71 15.27
CA LYS A 65 -0.10 5.47 14.45
C LYS A 65 0.87 6.19 15.38
N TYR A 66 2.17 6.01 15.15
CA TYR A 66 3.26 6.55 15.94
C TYR A 66 3.97 7.66 15.18
N TYR A 67 4.42 8.66 15.92
CA TYR A 67 5.22 9.78 15.45
C TYR A 67 6.54 9.77 16.19
N THR A 68 7.64 10.06 15.48
CA THR A 68 8.97 9.95 16.04
C THR A 68 9.69 11.31 16.07
N GLN A 69 10.73 11.42 16.89
CA GLN A 69 11.50 12.64 17.06
C GLN A 69 12.16 13.10 15.73
N LYS A 70 12.55 12.17 14.86
CA LYS A 70 13.13 12.49 13.55
C LYS A 70 12.09 12.70 12.46
N GLY A 71 10.80 12.75 12.81
CA GLY A 71 9.70 13.02 11.89
C GLY A 71 9.25 11.83 11.04
N TYR A 72 9.53 10.60 11.46
CA TYR A 72 8.97 9.42 10.83
C TYR A 72 7.61 9.09 11.40
N GLU A 73 6.73 8.61 10.54
CA GLU A 73 5.40 8.14 10.89
C GLU A 73 5.24 6.67 10.49
N PHE A 74 4.62 5.87 11.33
CA PHE A 74 4.30 4.48 11.01
C PHE A 74 3.10 3.99 11.80
N ALA A 75 2.42 2.97 11.27
CA ALA A 75 1.24 2.39 11.91
C ALA A 75 1.46 0.91 12.24
N VAL A 76 1.02 0.50 13.44
CA VAL A 76 1.08 -0.88 13.93
C VAL A 76 -0.31 -1.36 14.29
N SER A 77 -0.65 -2.58 13.87
CA SER A 77 -1.97 -3.19 14.07
C SER A 77 -2.14 -3.68 15.50
N LYS A 78 -3.11 -3.11 16.22
CA LYS A 78 -3.62 -3.58 17.53
C LYS A 78 -2.61 -3.65 18.68
N THR A 79 -1.33 -3.74 18.44
CA THR A 79 -0.29 -3.83 19.45
C THR A 79 0.21 -2.45 19.83
N TYR A 80 0.25 -2.17 21.12
CA TYR A 80 0.84 -0.95 21.66
C TYR A 80 2.34 -1.15 21.89
N ILE A 81 3.15 -0.18 21.47
CA ILE A 81 4.60 -0.18 21.72
C ILE A 81 4.82 0.58 23.04
N GLU A 82 5.30 -0.13 24.05
CA GLU A 82 5.53 0.43 25.38
C GLU A 82 6.86 1.19 25.47
N GLU A 83 7.86 0.72 24.70
CA GLU A 83 9.19 1.29 24.70
C GLU A 83 9.28 2.48 23.74
N ASN A 84 9.85 3.58 24.21
CA ASN A 84 10.01 4.76 23.37
C ASN A 84 11.22 4.67 22.44
N GLU A 85 12.28 3.93 22.82
CA GLU A 85 13.46 3.72 21.96
C GLU A 85 13.17 2.67 20.92
N ILE A 86 13.34 3.04 19.65
CA ILE A 86 13.06 2.17 18.51
C ILE A 86 14.19 2.22 17.47
N ILE A 87 14.30 1.13 16.74
CA ILE A 87 15.13 1.05 15.53
C ILE A 87 14.20 0.86 14.35
N ILE A 88 14.21 1.82 13.44
CA ILE A 88 13.42 1.81 12.21
C ILE A 88 14.32 1.31 11.08
N SER A 89 13.88 0.29 10.35
CA SER A 89 14.50 -0.14 9.10
C SER A 89 13.74 0.48 7.93
N LYS A 90 14.46 1.17 7.05
CA LYS A 90 13.91 1.93 5.93
C LYS A 90 14.48 1.46 4.61
N SER A 91 13.65 1.33 3.58
CA SER A 91 14.10 1.05 2.23
C SER A 91 14.89 2.24 1.65
N TYR A 92 15.76 1.94 0.68
CA TYR A 92 16.75 2.91 0.19
C TYR A 92 16.14 3.93 -0.77
N ILE A 93 15.33 3.48 -1.74
CA ILE A 93 14.80 4.33 -2.82
C ILE A 93 13.50 5.03 -2.38
N PHE A 94 12.50 4.25 -2.00
CA PHE A 94 11.17 4.78 -1.66
C PHE A 94 11.06 5.25 -0.21
N GLN A 95 12.12 5.05 0.59
CA GLN A 95 12.15 5.49 1.99
C GLN A 95 11.04 4.87 2.86
N ASN A 96 10.53 3.72 2.45
CA ASN A 96 9.43 3.04 3.09
C ASN A 96 9.90 2.31 4.35
N ILE A 97 9.12 2.37 5.43
CA ILE A 97 9.43 1.66 6.67
C ILE A 97 9.06 0.19 6.48
N SER A 98 10.08 -0.67 6.56
CA SER A 98 9.95 -2.12 6.38
C SER A 98 9.89 -2.87 7.70
N ASN A 99 10.53 -2.34 8.74
CA ASN A 99 10.55 -2.94 10.06
C ASN A 99 10.70 -1.87 11.15
N VAL A 100 10.09 -2.13 12.29
CA VAL A 100 10.27 -1.38 13.52
C VAL A 100 10.54 -2.37 14.64
N LYS A 101 11.61 -2.17 15.40
CA LYS A 101 11.94 -3.00 16.56
C LYS A 101 12.32 -2.16 17.74
N THR A 102 12.01 -2.64 18.93
CA THR A 102 12.53 -2.17 20.21
C THR A 102 13.67 -3.09 20.67
N ILE A 103 14.19 -2.87 21.84
CA ILE A 103 15.22 -3.74 22.42
C ILE A 103 14.68 -5.17 22.61
N ASN A 104 13.40 -5.30 23.00
CA ASN A 104 12.81 -6.56 23.43
C ASN A 104 11.89 -7.21 22.37
N LYS A 105 11.39 -6.46 21.38
CA LYS A 105 10.40 -6.96 20.43
C LYS A 105 10.55 -6.36 19.03
N GLU A 106 10.26 -7.19 18.03
CA GLU A 106 10.15 -6.80 16.62
C GLU A 106 8.67 -6.72 16.20
N TYR A 107 8.31 -5.66 15.48
CA TYR A 107 6.94 -5.35 15.06
C TYR A 107 6.72 -5.43 13.54
N SER A 108 7.63 -6.07 12.80
CA SER A 108 7.55 -6.18 11.34
C SER A 108 6.24 -6.81 10.86
N GLU A 109 5.78 -7.87 11.53
CA GLU A 109 4.52 -8.56 11.17
C GLU A 109 3.26 -7.74 11.49
N GLU A 110 3.36 -6.82 12.44
CA GLU A 110 2.25 -5.99 12.88
C GLU A 110 2.21 -4.64 12.15
N LEU A 111 3.26 -4.32 11.39
CA LEU A 111 3.39 -3.06 10.66
C LEU A 111 2.34 -2.96 9.56
N MET A 112 1.64 -1.82 9.51
CA MET A 112 0.58 -1.52 8.53
C MET A 112 1.05 -0.56 7.44
N SER A 113 2.11 0.20 7.70
CA SER A 113 2.69 1.18 6.78
C SER A 113 3.40 0.51 5.61
N GLY A 114 3.48 1.22 4.50
CA GLY A 114 4.19 0.77 3.30
C GLY A 114 3.58 -0.44 2.62
N LEU A 115 4.43 -1.31 2.03
CA LEU A 115 4.01 -2.59 1.40
C LEU A 115 3.81 -3.69 2.44
N ASN A 116 3.04 -3.42 3.48
CA ASN A 116 2.73 -4.42 4.50
C ASN A 116 1.24 -4.73 4.50
N ARG A 117 0.88 -5.96 4.88
CA ARG A 117 -0.51 -6.40 5.07
C ARG A 117 -1.45 -6.01 3.92
N ALA A 118 -2.48 -5.19 4.19
CA ALA A 118 -3.51 -4.83 3.22
C ALA A 118 -2.95 -4.14 1.98
N CYS A 119 -1.96 -3.25 2.14
CA CYS A 119 -1.30 -2.57 1.02
C CYS A 119 -0.61 -3.57 0.09
N LEU A 120 0.07 -4.58 0.65
CA LEU A 120 0.73 -5.62 -0.15
C LEU A 120 -0.29 -6.44 -0.96
N TYR A 121 -1.40 -6.86 -0.35
CA TYR A 121 -2.42 -7.64 -1.08
C TYR A 121 -3.06 -6.83 -2.21
N ILE A 122 -3.38 -5.56 -1.98
CA ILE A 122 -3.92 -4.68 -3.03
C ILE A 122 -2.88 -4.43 -4.12
N ALA A 123 -1.61 -4.24 -3.77
CA ALA A 123 -0.52 -4.08 -4.74
C ALA A 123 -0.32 -5.33 -5.61
N ILE A 124 -0.38 -6.54 -5.03
CA ILE A 124 -0.34 -7.81 -5.77
C ILE A 124 -1.57 -7.92 -6.70
N GLY A 125 -2.76 -7.58 -6.21
CA GLY A 125 -3.98 -7.55 -7.01
C GLY A 125 -3.87 -6.58 -8.19
N LEU A 126 -3.35 -5.38 -7.96
CA LEU A 126 -3.12 -4.37 -9.00
C LEU A 126 -2.07 -4.85 -10.02
N PHE A 127 -0.99 -5.48 -9.57
CA PHE A 127 0.00 -6.09 -10.46
C PHE A 127 -0.61 -7.17 -11.35
N ALA A 128 -1.34 -8.13 -10.76
CA ALA A 128 -1.98 -9.21 -11.49
C ALA A 128 -3.02 -8.69 -12.50
N THR A 129 -3.89 -7.77 -12.10
CA THR A 129 -4.91 -7.20 -13.00
C THR A 129 -4.28 -6.37 -14.11
N SER A 130 -3.19 -5.62 -13.84
CA SER A 130 -2.48 -4.88 -14.89
C SER A 130 -1.82 -5.82 -15.90
N MET A 131 -1.22 -6.92 -15.46
CA MET A 131 -0.63 -7.94 -16.35
C MET A 131 -1.69 -8.60 -17.24
N ILE A 132 -2.82 -9.03 -16.67
CA ILE A 132 -3.95 -9.58 -17.43
C ILE A 132 -4.47 -8.55 -18.45
N SER A 133 -4.63 -7.31 -18.02
CA SER A 133 -5.08 -6.21 -18.88
C SER A 133 -4.13 -5.97 -20.07
N LEU A 134 -2.82 -6.00 -19.84
CA LEU A 134 -1.80 -5.89 -20.89
C LEU A 134 -1.88 -7.04 -21.91
N LEU A 135 -2.05 -8.27 -21.42
CA LEU A 135 -2.23 -9.44 -22.30
C LEU A 135 -3.50 -9.32 -23.15
N LEU A 136 -4.62 -8.93 -22.53
CA LEU A 136 -5.88 -8.71 -23.26
C LEU A 136 -5.77 -7.62 -24.32
N LEU A 137 -5.13 -6.49 -24.00
CA LEU A 137 -4.93 -5.39 -24.94
C LEU A 137 -3.97 -5.75 -26.08
N LYS A 138 -2.98 -6.62 -25.83
CA LYS A 138 -1.99 -7.05 -26.82
C LYS A 138 -2.54 -8.11 -27.77
N PHE A 139 -3.21 -9.15 -27.22
CA PHE A 139 -3.58 -10.32 -28.00
C PHE A 139 -5.03 -10.32 -28.49
N ASN A 140 -5.93 -9.55 -27.88
CA ASN A 140 -7.33 -9.51 -28.29
C ASN A 140 -7.61 -8.30 -29.18
N SER A 141 -7.44 -8.48 -30.49
CA SER A 141 -7.73 -7.46 -31.51
C SER A 141 -9.22 -7.07 -31.60
N THR A 142 -10.12 -7.96 -31.14
CA THR A 142 -11.59 -7.80 -31.19
C THR A 142 -12.20 -7.37 -29.87
N LEU A 143 -11.38 -6.86 -28.93
CA LEU A 143 -11.87 -6.41 -27.64
C LEU A 143 -13.06 -5.43 -27.79
N SER A 144 -14.18 -5.76 -27.16
CA SER A 144 -15.38 -4.91 -27.18
C SER A 144 -15.11 -3.57 -26.46
N GLU A 145 -15.94 -2.58 -26.73
CA GLU A 145 -15.84 -1.28 -26.05
C GLU A 145 -16.05 -1.42 -24.52
N ASN A 146 -17.04 -2.22 -24.13
CA ASN A 146 -17.29 -2.53 -22.72
C ASN A 146 -16.11 -3.27 -22.08
N GLY A 147 -15.47 -4.21 -22.78
CA GLY A 147 -14.27 -4.89 -22.31
C GLY A 147 -13.10 -3.92 -22.06
N PHE A 148 -12.91 -2.96 -22.99
CA PHE A 148 -11.90 -1.92 -22.81
C PHE A 148 -12.20 -1.00 -21.60
N GLN A 149 -13.46 -0.56 -21.46
CA GLN A 149 -13.88 0.26 -20.33
C GLN A 149 -13.68 -0.48 -18.99
N ASN A 150 -14.02 -1.76 -18.93
CA ASN A 150 -13.81 -2.58 -17.72
C ASN A 150 -12.33 -2.69 -17.34
N ILE A 151 -11.43 -2.82 -18.31
CA ILE A 151 -9.98 -2.81 -18.08
C ILE A 151 -9.55 -1.48 -17.44
N VAL A 152 -9.99 -0.37 -18.00
CA VAL A 152 -9.63 0.97 -17.49
C VAL A 152 -10.19 1.18 -16.09
N LEU A 153 -11.47 0.89 -15.88
CA LEU A 153 -12.15 1.11 -14.61
C LEU A 153 -11.59 0.23 -13.48
N SER A 154 -11.35 -1.07 -13.74
CA SER A 154 -10.84 -1.98 -12.71
C SER A 154 -9.43 -1.58 -12.26
N ASN A 155 -8.53 -1.25 -13.17
CA ASN A 155 -7.19 -0.80 -12.81
C ASN A 155 -7.21 0.56 -12.10
N ALA A 156 -8.02 1.54 -12.60
CA ALA A 156 -8.17 2.83 -11.94
C ALA A 156 -8.71 2.71 -10.52
N PHE A 157 -9.70 1.85 -10.30
CA PHE A 157 -10.28 1.59 -8.99
C PHE A 157 -9.24 1.02 -8.01
N LEU A 158 -8.44 0.03 -8.43
CA LEU A 158 -7.38 -0.54 -7.60
C LEU A 158 -6.26 0.47 -7.29
N ILE A 159 -5.90 1.32 -8.25
CA ILE A 159 -4.94 2.41 -8.03
C ILE A 159 -5.45 3.36 -6.95
N ILE A 160 -6.72 3.79 -7.04
CA ILE A 160 -7.32 4.69 -6.05
C ILE A 160 -7.32 4.05 -4.66
N ILE A 161 -7.71 2.78 -4.55
CA ILE A 161 -7.68 2.06 -3.26
C ILE A 161 -6.25 1.98 -2.72
N PHE A 162 -5.28 1.64 -3.57
CA PHE A 162 -3.88 1.54 -3.17
C PHE A 162 -3.35 2.85 -2.58
N PHE A 163 -3.56 3.97 -3.28
CA PHE A 163 -3.16 5.30 -2.78
C PHE A 163 -3.93 5.70 -1.51
N TYR A 164 -5.22 5.38 -1.42
CA TYR A 164 -6.02 5.64 -0.23
C TYR A 164 -5.46 4.92 1.00
N LEU A 165 -5.07 3.64 0.86
CA LEU A 165 -4.45 2.89 1.95
C LEU A 165 -3.09 3.45 2.33
N LEU A 166 -2.27 3.85 1.36
CA LEU A 166 -0.99 4.51 1.65
C LEU A 166 -1.19 5.80 2.46
N LEU A 167 -2.20 6.61 2.13
CA LEU A 167 -2.50 7.84 2.88
C LEU A 167 -2.99 7.61 4.31
N ILE A 168 -3.68 6.50 4.57
CA ILE A 168 -4.17 6.19 5.93
C ILE A 168 -3.03 5.68 6.82
N TYR A 169 -2.12 4.88 6.28
CA TYR A 169 -1.15 4.13 7.09
C TYR A 169 0.27 4.72 7.09
N ASN A 170 0.56 5.70 6.23
CA ASN A 170 1.83 6.44 6.22
C ASN A 170 1.75 7.78 6.90
#